data_6ac4c3321beed15cfb7cce25abf3e343
#
_entry.id   6ac4c3321beed15cfb7cce25abf3e343
#
_cell.length_a   1.000
_cell.length_b   1.000
_cell.length_c   1.000
_cell.angle_alpha   90.00
_cell.angle_beta   90.00
_cell.angle_gamma   90.00
#
_symmetry.space_group_name_H-M   'P 1'
#
loop_
_entity.id
_entity.type
_entity.pdbx_description
1 polymer ?
#
loop_
_entity_poly.entity_id
_entity_poly.type
_entity_poly.pdbx_seq_one_letter_code
_entity_poly.pdbx_strand_id
1 'polypeptide(L)'
;MMEPVILMALLVLLVTAVGTDIRSSRIPNWLTFPAMGFALTLHTWLNGIQGALFCLAGLGTGLGLLFSVYLLRGIGAGDVKLMAAIGAMVGPHGVLSVVLLSALTGGLYAIGAMGYQWGLAATGQRLVYAACGVVLAGGTGWMKE
;
A
#
# COMPACT_ATOMS: atom_id res chain seq x y z
N MET A 1 -4.38 18.46 12.68
CA MET A 1 -5.67 17.88 12.25
C MET A 1 -5.66 17.83 10.74
N MET A 2 -6.17 16.75 10.15
CA MET A 2 -6.26 16.69 8.68
C MET A 2 -7.37 17.64 8.21
N GLU A 3 -7.04 18.49 7.23
CA GLU A 3 -8.03 19.37 6.62
C GLU A 3 -9.16 18.53 5.98
N PRO A 4 -10.43 18.92 6.15
CA PRO A 4 -11.55 18.15 5.62
C PRO A 4 -11.48 17.95 4.10
N VAL A 5 -10.84 18.88 3.39
CA VAL A 5 -10.60 18.78 1.94
C VAL A 5 -9.68 17.60 1.61
N ILE A 6 -8.64 17.36 2.39
CA ILE A 6 -7.71 16.23 2.21
C ILE A 6 -8.42 14.90 2.46
N LEU A 7 -9.27 14.84 3.51
CA LEU A 7 -10.07 13.65 3.80
C LEU A 7 -11.05 13.33 2.67
N MET A 8 -11.74 14.34 2.13
CA MET A 8 -12.65 14.16 0.99
C MET A 8 -11.89 13.70 -0.26
N ALA A 9 -10.75 14.31 -0.57
CA ALA A 9 -9.91 13.91 -1.69
C ALA A 9 -9.39 12.47 -1.54
N LEU A 10 -8.97 12.10 -0.33
CA LEU A 10 -8.53 10.74 0.00
C LEU A 10 -9.67 9.73 -0.19
N LEU A 11 -10.87 10.07 0.25
CA LEU A 11 -12.05 9.21 0.12
C LEU A 11 -12.41 9.00 -1.35
N VAL A 12 -12.42 10.07 -2.16
CA VAL A 12 -12.64 10.00 -3.61
C VAL A 12 -11.57 9.14 -4.29
N LEU A 13 -10.30 9.32 -3.92
CA LEU A 13 -9.19 8.52 -4.43
C LEU A 13 -9.40 7.03 -4.14
N LEU A 14 -9.73 6.69 -2.89
CA LEU A 14 -9.92 5.29 -2.47
C LEU A 14 -11.13 4.64 -3.15
N VAL A 15 -12.27 5.32 -3.20
CA VAL A 15 -13.48 4.80 -3.87
C VAL A 15 -13.23 4.57 -5.36
N THR A 16 -12.58 5.51 -6.03
CA THR A 16 -12.25 5.37 -7.45
C THR A 16 -11.18 4.29 -7.69
N ALA A 17 -10.19 4.16 -6.81
CA ALA A 17 -9.18 3.11 -6.88
C ALA A 17 -9.81 1.72 -6.74
N VAL A 18 -10.69 1.52 -5.75
CA VAL A 18 -11.44 0.26 -5.57
C VAL A 18 -12.31 -0.03 -6.80
N GLY A 19 -13.03 0.96 -7.32
CA GLY A 19 -13.88 0.80 -8.50
C GLY A 19 -13.09 0.39 -9.75
N THR A 20 -11.90 0.96 -9.96
CA THR A 20 -11.02 0.60 -11.08
C THR A 20 -10.35 -0.75 -10.88
N ASP A 21 -9.99 -1.10 -9.65
CA ASP A 21 -9.38 -2.40 -9.32
C ASP A 21 -10.35 -3.56 -9.56
N ILE A 22 -11.59 -3.45 -9.07
CA ILE A 22 -12.65 -4.45 -9.31
C ILE A 22 -12.92 -4.64 -10.81
N ARG A 23 -12.83 -3.56 -11.60
CA ARG A 23 -13.22 -3.59 -13.02
C ARG A 23 -12.10 -4.05 -13.95
N SER A 24 -10.85 -3.70 -13.65
CA SER A 24 -9.69 -3.91 -14.53
C SER A 24 -8.50 -4.56 -13.84
N SER A 25 -8.58 -4.85 -12.53
CA SER A 25 -7.47 -5.39 -11.72
C SER A 25 -6.17 -4.60 -11.90
N ARG A 26 -6.32 -3.29 -12.11
CA ARG A 26 -5.20 -2.35 -12.30
C ARG A 26 -5.57 -0.97 -11.80
N ILE A 27 -4.66 -0.35 -11.07
CA ILE A 27 -4.79 1.05 -10.65
C ILE A 27 -4.18 1.94 -11.73
N PRO A 28 -4.99 2.78 -12.43
CA PRO A 28 -4.51 3.58 -13.53
C PRO A 28 -3.67 4.76 -13.05
N ASN A 29 -2.64 5.09 -13.83
CA ASN A 29 -1.74 6.20 -13.53
C ASN A 29 -2.45 7.57 -13.55
N TRP A 30 -3.49 7.74 -14.37
CA TRP A 30 -4.26 8.98 -14.43
C TRP A 30 -5.01 9.30 -13.12
N LEU A 31 -5.17 8.32 -12.23
CA LEU A 31 -5.76 8.50 -10.91
C LEU A 31 -4.70 8.90 -9.88
N THR A 32 -3.58 8.19 -9.84
CA THR A 32 -2.55 8.36 -8.80
C THR A 32 -1.72 9.63 -8.98
N PHE A 33 -1.30 9.96 -10.22
CA PHE A 33 -0.49 11.16 -10.46
C PHE A 33 -1.23 12.48 -10.21
N PRO A 34 -2.48 12.70 -10.66
CA PRO A 34 -3.23 13.89 -10.30
C PRO A 34 -3.50 14.01 -8.80
N ALA A 35 -3.74 12.87 -8.12
CA ALA A 35 -3.91 12.85 -6.67
C ALA A 35 -2.66 13.30 -5.91
N MET A 36 -1.47 12.84 -6.33
CA MET A 36 -0.19 13.32 -5.78
C MET A 36 0.02 14.82 -6.04
N GLY A 37 -0.26 15.28 -7.26
CA GLY A 37 -0.17 16.71 -7.64
C GLY A 37 -1.11 17.58 -6.82
N PHE A 38 -2.35 17.13 -6.64
CA PHE A 38 -3.34 17.81 -5.80
C PHE A 38 -2.89 17.90 -4.33
N ALA A 39 -2.40 16.79 -3.77
CA ALA A 39 -1.87 16.77 -2.40
C ALA A 39 -0.70 17.75 -2.23
N LEU A 40 0.24 17.76 -3.19
CA LEU A 40 1.39 18.66 -3.15
C LEU A 40 0.97 20.13 -3.22
N THR A 41 0.08 20.50 -4.14
CA THR A 41 -0.41 21.87 -4.29
C THR A 41 -1.17 22.32 -3.04
N LEU A 42 -2.04 21.48 -2.51
CA LEU A 42 -2.83 21.80 -1.33
C LEU A 42 -1.97 21.98 -0.08
N HIS A 43 -1.06 21.04 0.21
CA HIS A 43 -0.15 21.15 1.34
C HIS A 43 0.79 22.35 1.23
N THR A 44 1.27 22.64 0.01
CA THR A 44 2.10 23.83 -0.24
C THR A 44 1.31 25.12 -0.05
N TRP A 45 0.05 25.14 -0.46
CA TRP A 45 -0.84 26.30 -0.28
C TRP A 45 -1.13 26.57 1.20
N LEU A 46 -1.40 25.54 1.99
CA LEU A 46 -1.76 25.67 3.40
C LEU A 46 -0.56 25.95 4.33
N ASN A 47 0.57 25.32 4.07
CA ASN A 47 1.73 25.32 4.98
C ASN A 47 3.06 25.74 4.31
N GLY A 48 3.02 26.28 3.11
CA GLY A 48 4.19 26.71 2.37
C GLY A 48 5.18 25.56 2.11
N ILE A 49 6.46 25.85 2.21
CA ILE A 49 7.56 24.89 1.96
C ILE A 49 7.53 23.69 2.93
N GLN A 50 7.08 23.90 4.17
CA GLN A 50 6.95 22.80 5.14
C GLN A 50 5.86 21.82 4.74
N GLY A 51 4.74 22.30 4.17
CA GLY A 51 3.70 21.44 3.61
C GLY A 51 4.19 20.64 2.41
N ALA A 52 4.99 21.25 1.53
CA ALA A 52 5.61 20.54 0.41
C ALA A 52 6.55 19.42 0.91
N LEU A 53 7.41 19.70 1.89
CA LEU A 53 8.29 18.71 2.48
C LEU A 53 7.54 17.58 3.17
N PHE A 54 6.45 17.89 3.88
CA PHE A 54 5.57 16.90 4.51
C PHE A 54 4.95 15.97 3.48
N CYS A 55 4.43 16.52 2.38
CA CYS A 55 3.85 15.77 1.27
C CYS A 55 4.90 14.86 0.60
N LEU A 56 6.10 15.39 0.29
CA LEU A 56 7.18 14.63 -0.33
C LEU A 56 7.73 13.53 0.61
N ALA A 57 7.84 13.81 1.89
CA ALA A 57 8.24 12.82 2.89
C ALA A 57 7.20 11.70 2.99
N GLY A 58 5.91 12.02 3.01
CA GLY A 58 4.82 11.04 3.00
C GLY A 58 4.80 10.19 1.73
N LEU A 59 4.98 10.83 0.57
CA LEU A 59 5.09 10.15 -0.72
C LEU A 59 6.29 9.20 -0.73
N GLY A 60 7.45 9.67 -0.29
CA GLY A 60 8.68 8.87 -0.25
C GLY A 60 8.59 7.69 0.70
N THR A 61 7.99 7.86 1.89
CA THR A 61 7.77 6.75 2.83
C THR A 61 6.77 5.73 2.30
N GLY A 62 5.65 6.16 1.72
CA GLY A 62 4.66 5.27 1.12
C GLY A 62 5.23 4.46 -0.03
N LEU A 63 5.97 5.14 -0.91
CA LEU A 63 6.63 4.49 -2.04
C LEU A 63 7.73 3.53 -1.55
N GLY A 64 8.61 3.97 -0.66
CA GLY A 64 9.75 3.17 -0.20
C GLY A 64 9.34 1.90 0.53
N LEU A 65 8.32 1.98 1.41
CA LEU A 65 7.82 0.81 2.14
C LEU A 65 7.28 -0.27 1.20
N LEU A 66 6.36 0.10 0.29
CA LEU A 66 5.76 -0.87 -0.61
C LEU A 66 6.67 -1.25 -1.77
N PHE A 67 7.59 -0.37 -2.17
CA PHE A 67 8.59 -0.70 -3.19
C PHE A 67 9.51 -1.84 -2.75
N SER A 68 9.86 -1.90 -1.46
CA SER A 68 10.62 -3.03 -0.89
C SER A 68 9.86 -4.36 -1.02
N VAL A 69 8.55 -4.35 -0.75
CA VAL A 69 7.69 -5.53 -0.90
C VAL A 69 7.44 -5.86 -2.38
N TYR A 70 7.37 -4.85 -3.24
CA TYR A 70 7.26 -5.02 -4.69
C TYR A 70 8.48 -5.73 -5.28
N LEU A 71 9.71 -5.40 -4.85
CA LEU A 71 10.94 -6.08 -5.28
C LEU A 71 10.92 -7.57 -4.93
N LEU A 72 10.26 -7.94 -3.82
CA LEU A 72 10.04 -9.33 -3.42
C LEU A 72 8.89 -10.01 -4.20
N ARG A 73 8.33 -9.35 -5.21
CA ARG A 73 7.19 -9.80 -6.02
C ARG A 73 5.92 -10.10 -5.21
N GLY A 74 5.78 -9.48 -4.03
CA GLY A 74 4.62 -9.68 -3.15
C GLY A 74 3.39 -8.88 -3.52
N ILE A 75 3.55 -7.74 -4.21
CA ILE A 75 2.45 -6.81 -4.54
C ILE A 75 2.61 -6.22 -5.95
N GLY A 76 1.51 -5.67 -6.48
CA GLY A 76 1.47 -5.01 -7.79
C GLY A 76 2.08 -3.60 -7.77
N ALA A 77 2.63 -3.17 -8.90
CA ALA A 77 3.15 -1.80 -9.07
C ALA A 77 2.07 -0.72 -8.89
N GLY A 78 0.78 -1.07 -9.10
CA GLY A 78 -0.37 -0.19 -8.85
C GLY A 78 -0.51 0.19 -7.39
N ASP A 79 -0.40 -0.80 -6.49
CA ASP A 79 -0.52 -0.62 -5.04
C ASP A 79 0.59 0.28 -4.49
N VAL A 80 1.82 0.14 -5.02
CA VAL A 80 2.96 1.01 -4.67
C VAL A 80 2.66 2.47 -4.98
N LYS A 81 2.10 2.75 -6.17
CA LYS A 81 1.72 4.11 -6.59
C LYS A 81 0.55 4.66 -5.79
N LEU A 82 -0.43 3.82 -5.50
CA LEU A 82 -1.57 4.20 -4.67
C LEU A 82 -1.10 4.57 -3.26
N MET A 83 -0.23 3.77 -2.66
CA MET A 83 0.30 4.06 -1.34
C MET A 83 1.18 5.33 -1.31
N ALA A 84 1.91 5.60 -2.38
CA ALA A 84 2.64 6.86 -2.54
C ALA A 84 1.68 8.06 -2.59
N ALA A 85 0.53 7.94 -3.29
CA ALA A 85 -0.50 8.99 -3.35
C ALA A 85 -1.18 9.20 -1.98
N ILE A 86 -1.51 8.12 -1.28
CA ILE A 86 -2.04 8.18 0.09
C ILE A 86 -1.02 8.84 1.01
N GLY A 87 0.25 8.44 0.93
CA GLY A 87 1.34 9.02 1.72
C GLY A 87 1.51 10.51 1.48
N ALA A 88 1.39 10.96 0.24
CA ALA A 88 1.40 12.39 -0.11
C ALA A 88 0.29 13.19 0.59
N MET A 89 -0.88 12.57 0.80
CA MET A 89 -2.04 13.21 1.46
C MET A 89 -1.94 13.17 2.98
N VAL A 90 -1.52 12.05 3.55
CA VAL A 90 -1.60 11.75 4.99
C VAL A 90 -0.27 12.03 5.71
N GLY A 91 0.81 12.14 4.96
CA GLY A 91 2.15 12.34 5.49
C GLY A 91 2.83 11.05 5.98
N PRO A 92 4.11 11.15 6.44
CA PRO A 92 4.94 9.98 6.73
C PRO A 92 4.40 9.12 7.89
N HIS A 93 3.94 9.73 8.98
CA HIS A 93 3.39 8.98 10.11
C HIS A 93 2.04 8.34 9.78
N GLY A 94 1.21 9.06 9.02
CA GLY A 94 -0.10 8.54 8.62
C GLY A 94 0.01 7.35 7.69
N VAL A 95 0.92 7.38 6.71
CA VAL A 95 1.12 6.25 5.78
C VAL A 95 1.64 5.00 6.47
N LEU A 96 2.48 5.14 7.52
CA LEU A 96 2.92 4.00 8.33
C LEU A 96 1.71 3.30 8.99
N SER A 97 0.81 4.07 9.58
CA SER A 97 -0.42 3.54 10.17
C SER A 97 -1.31 2.85 9.13
N VAL A 98 -1.46 3.44 7.95
CA VAL A 98 -2.24 2.85 6.85
C VAL A 98 -1.62 1.52 6.39
N VAL A 99 -0.29 1.47 6.21
CA VAL A 99 0.41 0.23 5.82
C VAL A 99 0.24 -0.87 6.86
N LEU A 100 0.40 -0.55 8.16
CA LEU A 100 0.24 -1.50 9.24
C LEU A 100 -1.20 -2.04 9.32
N LEU A 101 -2.20 -1.15 9.25
CA LEU A 101 -3.61 -1.56 9.29
C LEU A 101 -3.99 -2.37 8.06
N SER A 102 -3.51 -2.02 6.87
CA SER A 102 -3.78 -2.79 5.64
C SER A 102 -3.11 -4.17 5.68
N ALA A 103 -1.90 -4.27 6.22
CA ALA A 103 -1.21 -5.54 6.40
C ALA A 103 -1.93 -6.45 7.42
N LEU A 104 -2.40 -5.88 8.53
CA LEU A 104 -3.18 -6.61 9.54
C LEU A 104 -4.51 -7.11 8.98
N THR A 105 -5.28 -6.24 8.33
CA THR A 105 -6.59 -6.61 7.78
C THR A 105 -6.46 -7.58 6.62
N GLY A 106 -5.49 -7.39 5.73
CA GLY A 106 -5.19 -8.30 4.62
C GLY A 106 -4.70 -9.66 5.10
N GLY A 107 -3.82 -9.68 6.10
CA GLY A 107 -3.34 -10.91 6.74
C GLY A 107 -4.46 -11.69 7.42
N LEU A 108 -5.31 -11.00 8.19
CA LEU A 108 -6.46 -11.61 8.86
C LEU A 108 -7.48 -12.18 7.85
N TYR A 109 -7.75 -11.43 6.79
CA TYR A 109 -8.59 -11.89 5.68
C TYR A 109 -8.01 -13.13 5.01
N ALA A 110 -6.71 -13.14 4.72
CA ALA A 110 -6.05 -14.28 4.08
C ALA A 110 -6.12 -15.54 4.94
N ILE A 111 -5.87 -15.42 6.26
CA ILE A 111 -6.00 -16.53 7.21
C ILE A 111 -7.44 -17.05 7.25
N GLY A 112 -8.43 -16.15 7.32
CA GLY A 112 -9.84 -16.52 7.30
C GLY A 112 -10.27 -17.23 6.01
N ALA A 113 -9.84 -16.71 4.87
CA ALA A 113 -10.13 -17.31 3.56
C ALA A 113 -9.49 -18.70 3.39
N MET A 114 -8.23 -18.84 3.83
CA MET A 114 -7.55 -20.14 3.82
C MET A 114 -8.23 -21.14 4.76
N GLY A 115 -8.63 -20.71 5.96
CA GLY A 115 -9.35 -21.55 6.92
C GLY A 115 -10.68 -22.06 6.39
N TYR A 116 -11.40 -21.23 5.64
CA TYR A 116 -12.67 -21.60 5.02
C TYR A 116 -12.50 -22.60 3.86
N GLN A 117 -11.48 -22.40 3.01
CA GLN A 117 -11.27 -23.24 1.82
C GLN A 117 -10.60 -24.59 2.11
N TRP A 118 -9.73 -24.66 3.10
CA TRP A 118 -8.82 -25.80 3.27
C TRP A 118 -8.95 -26.50 4.63
N GLY A 119 -9.74 -25.97 5.55
CA GLY A 119 -9.84 -26.41 6.93
C GLY A 119 -8.69 -25.91 7.82
N LEU A 120 -8.97 -25.66 9.09
CA LEU A 120 -8.04 -25.03 10.04
C LEU A 120 -6.71 -25.78 10.19
N ALA A 121 -6.71 -27.12 10.14
CA ALA A 121 -5.50 -27.94 10.30
C ALA A 121 -4.52 -27.83 9.11
N ALA A 122 -5.04 -27.80 7.88
CA ALA A 122 -4.21 -27.67 6.67
C ALA A 122 -3.68 -26.24 6.49
N THR A 123 -4.42 -25.24 6.97
CA THR A 123 -4.01 -23.82 6.94
C THR A 123 -2.80 -23.57 7.83
N GLY A 124 -2.77 -24.13 9.04
CA GLY A 124 -1.63 -23.99 9.97
C GLY A 124 -0.33 -24.55 9.39
N GLN A 125 -0.37 -25.75 8.79
CA GLN A 125 0.80 -26.33 8.16
C GLN A 125 1.33 -25.49 6.98
N ARG A 126 0.44 -24.96 6.12
CA ARG A 126 0.84 -24.15 4.97
C ARG A 126 1.40 -22.79 5.36
N LEU A 127 0.87 -22.16 6.41
CA LEU A 127 1.42 -20.93 6.96
C LEU A 127 2.85 -21.14 7.50
N VAL A 128 3.10 -22.25 8.18
CA VAL A 128 4.44 -22.62 8.65
C VAL A 128 5.38 -22.87 7.46
N TYR A 129 4.93 -23.59 6.44
CA TYR A 129 5.74 -23.82 5.23
C TYR A 129 5.99 -22.53 4.43
N ALA A 130 5.01 -21.63 4.34
CA ALA A 130 5.18 -20.34 3.69
C ALA A 130 6.17 -19.45 4.46
N ALA A 131 6.04 -19.38 5.78
CA ALA A 131 6.98 -18.64 6.62
C ALA A 131 8.41 -19.22 6.57
N CYS A 132 8.55 -20.55 6.65
CA CYS A 132 9.83 -21.23 6.45
C CYS A 132 10.38 -21.03 5.03
N GLY A 133 9.52 -21.08 4.01
CA GLY A 133 9.89 -20.86 2.61
C GLY A 133 10.45 -19.46 2.37
N VAL A 134 9.85 -18.42 2.97
CA VAL A 134 10.37 -17.05 2.90
C VAL A 134 11.73 -16.93 3.57
N VAL A 135 11.91 -17.60 4.73
CA VAL A 135 13.19 -17.61 5.47
C VAL A 135 14.26 -18.40 4.71
N LEU A 136 13.90 -19.53 4.08
CA LEU A 136 14.84 -20.39 3.34
C LEU A 136 15.09 -19.90 1.91
N ALA A 137 14.12 -19.28 1.23
CA ALA A 137 14.28 -18.71 -0.11
C ALA A 137 15.18 -17.46 -0.11
N GLY A 138 15.37 -16.80 1.01
CA GLY A 138 16.42 -15.79 1.19
C GLY A 138 17.84 -16.32 1.07
N GLY A 139 18.03 -17.65 1.00
CA GLY A 139 19.34 -18.27 0.98
C GLY A 139 19.76 -19.03 -0.28
N THR A 140 18.86 -19.47 -1.17
CA THR A 140 19.29 -20.43 -2.22
C THR A 140 18.54 -20.38 -3.56
N GLY A 141 17.80 -19.32 -3.89
CA GLY A 141 16.92 -19.26 -5.07
C GLY A 141 17.55 -18.82 -6.39
N TRP A 142 18.87 -18.64 -6.52
CA TRP A 142 19.52 -18.09 -7.73
C TRP A 142 20.30 -19.09 -8.57
N MET A 143 20.29 -20.35 -8.20
CA MET A 143 20.99 -21.37 -8.96
C MET A 143 20.06 -22.53 -9.33
N LYS A 144 19.28 -22.35 -10.39
CA LYS A 144 18.94 -23.40 -11.36
C LYS A 144 18.14 -22.79 -12.51
N GLU A 145 18.90 -22.59 -13.59
CA GLU A 145 18.59 -22.59 -15.04
C GLU A 145 17.53 -21.62 -15.51
#